data_9d12853ca76f74f9b5feaee6102c9cb2
#
_entry.id   9d12853ca76f74f9b5feaee6102c9cb2
#
_cell.length_a   1.000
_cell.length_b   1.000
_cell.length_c   1.000
_cell.angle_alpha   90.00
_cell.angle_beta   90.00
_cell.angle_gamma   90.00
#
_symmetry.space_group_name_H-M   'P 1'
#
loop_
_entity.id
_entity.type
_entity.pdbx_description
1 polymer ?
#
loop_
_entity_poly.entity_id
_entity_poly.type
_entity_poly.pdbx_seq_one_letter_code
_entity_poly.pdbx_strand_id
1 'polypeptide(L)'
;VKPLWVQLLFLTIGTVLVCGFVLVMNAYYKPRTEIPRGIPVPVLIMICGVVGMSLLTKITRFGRYVFAIGGNPEAAELSGIAVKKITTFVFMVMGILCGVAAVITTARLNAGANSMGMLAELNVIAAAVIGGTSLAGGQGTIYGAILGAVIMQSLDNGMVLLGMSSAMRQLVIGAVLIIAVWFDVVYNKNRP
;
A
#
# COMPACT_ATOMS: atom_id res chain seq x y z
N VAL A 1 -2.12 19.17 19.73
CA VAL A 1 -2.71 18.95 18.39
C VAL A 1 -2.23 20.09 17.51
N LYS A 2 -1.40 19.81 16.50
CA LYS A 2 -0.92 20.87 15.58
C LYS A 2 -2.12 21.47 14.83
N PRO A 3 -2.22 22.79 14.69
CA PRO A 3 -3.35 23.44 14.04
C PRO A 3 -3.47 23.01 12.58
N LEU A 4 -4.70 22.91 12.07
CA LEU A 4 -5.03 22.41 10.72
C LEU A 4 -4.25 23.11 9.60
N TRP A 5 -3.99 24.41 9.73
CA TRP A 5 -3.24 25.19 8.74
C TRP A 5 -1.76 24.79 8.64
N VAL A 6 -1.12 24.37 9.75
CA VAL A 6 0.26 23.84 9.73
C VAL A 6 0.30 22.50 9.04
N GLN A 7 -0.73 21.66 9.23
CA GLN A 7 -0.83 20.37 8.57
C GLN A 7 -1.04 20.52 7.06
N LEU A 8 -1.90 21.46 6.65
CA LEU A 8 -2.11 21.81 5.24
C LEU A 8 -0.83 22.38 4.61
N LEU A 9 -0.07 23.19 5.34
CA LEU A 9 1.17 23.79 4.87
C LEU A 9 2.27 22.72 4.63
N PHE A 10 2.40 21.74 5.52
CA PHE A 10 3.30 20.61 5.28
C PHE A 10 2.86 19.73 4.11
N LEU A 11 1.56 19.60 3.90
CA LEU A 11 0.98 18.84 2.79
C LEU A 11 1.26 19.53 1.45
N THR A 12 1.03 20.84 1.38
CA THR A 12 1.30 21.64 0.17
C THR A 12 2.78 21.70 -0.14
N ILE A 13 3.65 21.88 0.85
CA ILE A 13 5.10 21.85 0.65
C ILE A 13 5.54 20.45 0.16
N GLY A 14 5.05 19.37 0.76
CA GLY A 14 5.36 18.00 0.34
C GLY A 14 4.93 17.70 -1.08
N THR A 15 3.71 18.10 -1.48
CA THR A 15 3.23 17.93 -2.85
C THR A 15 4.01 18.79 -3.85
N VAL A 16 4.32 20.04 -3.52
CA VAL A 16 5.13 20.93 -4.38
C VAL A 16 6.54 20.37 -4.55
N LEU A 17 7.19 19.87 -3.49
CA LEU A 17 8.52 19.26 -3.57
C LEU A 17 8.50 17.99 -4.44
N VAL A 18 7.51 17.13 -4.30
CA VAL A 18 7.38 15.92 -5.12
C VAL A 18 7.10 16.30 -6.57
N CYS A 19 6.17 17.20 -6.84
CA CYS A 19 5.89 17.68 -8.19
C CYS A 19 7.10 18.39 -8.81
N GLY A 20 7.80 19.22 -8.05
CA GLY A 20 9.03 19.91 -8.50
C GLY A 20 10.15 18.92 -8.85
N PHE A 21 10.40 17.93 -7.98
CA PHE A 21 11.37 16.87 -8.23
C PHE A 21 11.04 16.08 -9.50
N VAL A 22 9.78 15.77 -9.71
CA VAL A 22 9.27 15.07 -10.90
C VAL A 22 9.47 15.90 -12.15
N LEU A 23 9.13 17.19 -12.11
CA LEU A 23 9.32 18.10 -13.26
C LEU A 23 10.80 18.24 -13.61
N VAL A 24 11.67 18.36 -12.61
CA VAL A 24 13.12 18.41 -12.81
C VAL A 24 13.65 17.12 -13.44
N MET A 25 13.21 15.96 -12.94
CA MET A 25 13.62 14.66 -13.50
C MET A 25 13.08 14.43 -14.92
N ASN A 26 11.89 14.93 -15.25
CA ASN A 26 11.33 14.87 -16.60
C ASN A 26 11.95 15.91 -17.56
N ALA A 27 12.47 17.02 -17.02
CA ALA A 27 13.16 18.04 -17.83
C ALA A 27 14.59 17.63 -18.23
N TYR A 28 15.17 16.63 -17.58
CA TYR A 28 16.49 16.09 -17.93
C TYR A 28 16.40 15.16 -19.14
N TYR A 29 16.26 15.77 -20.32
CA TYR A 29 16.22 15.10 -21.62
C TYR A 29 17.62 14.92 -22.17
N LYS A 30 18.01 13.69 -22.52
CA LYS A 30 19.23 13.45 -23.31
C LYS A 30 18.92 13.58 -24.80
N PRO A 31 19.53 14.54 -25.53
CA PRO A 31 19.16 14.86 -26.92
C PRO A 31 19.54 13.81 -27.97
N ARG A 32 19.96 12.61 -27.59
CA ARG A 32 20.44 11.56 -28.51
C ARG A 32 19.69 10.22 -28.44
N THR A 33 18.76 10.07 -27.52
CA THR A 33 17.90 8.89 -27.45
C THR A 33 16.47 9.37 -27.09
N GLU A 34 15.51 9.07 -27.93
CA GLU A 34 14.09 9.44 -27.77
C GLU A 34 13.40 8.80 -26.54
N ILE A 35 14.19 8.29 -25.59
CA ILE A 35 13.68 7.66 -24.36
C ILE A 35 13.76 8.69 -23.24
N PRO A 36 12.62 9.24 -22.78
CA PRO A 36 12.60 10.13 -21.63
C PRO A 36 13.08 9.36 -20.40
N ARG A 37 14.16 9.83 -19.78
CA ARG A 37 14.66 9.32 -18.48
C ARG A 37 13.89 9.91 -17.31
N GLY A 38 12.62 10.15 -17.49
CA GLY A 38 11.73 10.61 -16.42
C GLY A 38 11.29 9.48 -15.49
N ILE A 39 10.80 9.85 -14.34
CA ILE A 39 10.16 8.90 -13.42
C ILE A 39 8.90 8.36 -14.12
N PRO A 40 8.71 7.05 -14.21
CA PRO A 40 7.52 6.48 -14.80
C PRO A 40 6.25 6.99 -14.11
N VAL A 41 5.25 7.41 -14.90
CA VAL A 41 3.95 7.90 -14.37
C VAL A 41 3.33 6.98 -13.31
N PRO A 42 3.38 5.63 -13.43
CA PRO A 42 2.92 4.73 -12.37
C PRO A 42 3.57 4.95 -11.01
N VAL A 43 4.88 5.27 -10.98
CA VAL A 43 5.60 5.54 -9.73
C VAL A 43 5.10 6.83 -9.08
N LEU A 44 4.77 7.85 -9.88
CA LEU A 44 4.18 9.09 -9.40
C LEU A 44 2.81 8.88 -8.78
N ILE A 45 1.95 8.11 -9.46
CA ILE A 45 0.61 7.77 -8.95
C ILE A 45 0.76 6.99 -7.63
N MET A 46 1.72 6.05 -7.56
CA MET A 46 2.01 5.32 -6.32
C MET A 46 2.44 6.26 -5.19
N ILE A 47 3.39 7.17 -5.42
CA ILE A 47 3.85 8.12 -4.41
C ILE A 47 2.68 9.01 -3.94
N CYS A 48 1.87 9.51 -4.86
CA CYS A 48 0.69 10.31 -4.54
C CYS A 48 -0.31 9.51 -3.68
N GLY A 49 -0.57 8.25 -4.03
CA GLY A 49 -1.41 7.33 -3.26
C GLY A 49 -0.87 7.09 -1.84
N VAL A 50 0.43 6.86 -1.71
CA VAL A 50 1.12 6.67 -0.43
C VAL A 50 1.00 7.89 0.47
N VAL A 51 1.30 9.07 -0.08
CA VAL A 51 1.18 10.33 0.65
C VAL A 51 -0.27 10.57 1.05
N GLY A 52 -1.22 10.43 0.12
CA GLY A 52 -2.64 10.60 0.38
C GLY A 52 -3.15 9.67 1.47
N MET A 53 -2.84 8.38 1.40
CA MET A 53 -3.24 7.39 2.41
C MET A 53 -2.55 7.61 3.76
N SER A 54 -1.27 8.00 3.76
CA SER A 54 -0.56 8.32 5.00
C SER A 54 -1.17 9.52 5.72
N LEU A 55 -1.57 10.54 4.98
CA LEU A 55 -2.26 11.70 5.52
C LEU A 55 -3.65 11.33 6.03
N LEU A 56 -4.40 10.56 5.25
CA LEU A 56 -5.73 10.08 5.61
C LEU A 56 -5.71 9.25 6.89
N THR A 57 -4.73 8.36 7.05
CA THR A 57 -4.62 7.52 8.25
C THR A 57 -4.07 8.25 9.47
N LYS A 58 -3.07 9.15 9.32
CA LYS A 58 -2.40 9.79 10.45
C LYS A 58 -3.09 11.07 10.93
N ILE A 59 -3.68 11.86 10.02
CA ILE A 59 -4.15 13.20 10.32
C ILE A 59 -5.66 13.23 10.54
N THR A 60 -6.43 12.42 9.81
CA THR A 60 -7.89 12.51 9.84
C THR A 60 -8.52 11.73 11.01
N ARG A 61 -9.76 12.10 11.34
CA ARG A 61 -10.59 11.33 12.30
C ARG A 61 -10.87 9.93 11.79
N PHE A 62 -10.98 9.78 10.48
CA PHE A 62 -11.20 8.49 9.81
C PHE A 62 -10.10 7.48 10.17
N GLY A 63 -8.82 7.84 10.02
CA GLY A 63 -7.73 6.95 10.37
C GLY A 63 -7.75 6.52 11.83
N ARG A 64 -8.00 7.46 12.76
CA ARG A 64 -8.12 7.14 14.19
C ARG A 64 -9.25 6.15 14.47
N TYR A 65 -10.40 6.30 13.80
CA TYR A 65 -11.52 5.38 13.96
C TYR A 65 -11.22 4.01 13.38
N VAL A 66 -10.51 3.93 12.25
CA VAL A 66 -10.07 2.65 11.65
C VAL A 66 -9.17 1.88 12.63
N PHE A 67 -8.18 2.54 13.24
CA PHE A 67 -7.31 1.90 14.23
C PHE A 67 -8.06 1.51 15.52
N ALA A 68 -8.99 2.32 15.99
CA ALA A 68 -9.81 2.03 17.16
C ALA A 68 -10.71 0.81 16.93
N ILE A 69 -11.38 0.75 15.78
CA ILE A 69 -12.22 -0.41 15.38
C ILE A 69 -11.35 -1.66 15.23
N GLY A 70 -10.15 -1.54 14.63
CA GLY A 70 -9.23 -2.66 14.48
C GLY A 70 -8.73 -3.21 15.81
N GLY A 71 -8.60 -2.38 16.85
CA GLY A 71 -8.17 -2.80 18.18
C GLY A 71 -9.27 -3.51 18.98
N ASN A 72 -10.44 -2.91 19.06
CA ASN A 72 -11.62 -3.50 19.70
C ASN A 72 -12.91 -2.88 19.11
N PRO A 73 -13.62 -3.62 18.25
CA PRO A 73 -14.84 -3.12 17.61
C PRO A 73 -15.97 -2.80 18.60
N GLU A 74 -16.13 -3.61 19.66
CA GLU A 74 -17.18 -3.41 20.66
C GLU A 74 -16.91 -2.15 21.48
N ALA A 75 -15.69 -1.95 21.95
CA ALA A 75 -15.30 -0.73 22.67
C ALA A 75 -15.43 0.53 21.78
N ALA A 76 -15.14 0.42 20.49
CA ALA A 76 -15.31 1.50 19.54
C ALA A 76 -16.81 1.86 19.37
N GLU A 77 -17.69 0.88 19.29
CA GLU A 77 -19.13 1.10 19.17
C GLU A 77 -19.71 1.74 20.45
N LEU A 78 -19.29 1.26 21.61
CA LEU A 78 -19.67 1.84 22.91
C LEU A 78 -19.17 3.29 23.07
N SER A 79 -18.07 3.64 22.41
CA SER A 79 -17.53 5.01 22.35
C SER A 79 -18.27 5.91 21.33
N GLY A 80 -19.34 5.44 20.72
CA GLY A 80 -20.16 6.19 19.76
C GLY A 80 -19.61 6.22 18.33
N ILE A 81 -18.64 5.37 18.00
CA ILE A 81 -18.10 5.27 16.64
C ILE A 81 -19.07 4.41 15.80
N ALA A 82 -19.53 4.95 14.68
CA ALA A 82 -20.40 4.24 13.74
C ALA A 82 -19.61 3.18 12.95
N VAL A 83 -19.31 2.03 13.58
CA VAL A 83 -18.45 0.95 13.05
C VAL A 83 -18.85 0.57 11.61
N LYS A 84 -20.13 0.29 11.35
CA LYS A 84 -20.63 -0.09 10.02
C LYS A 84 -20.29 0.95 8.94
N LYS A 85 -20.49 2.24 9.23
CA LYS A 85 -20.21 3.31 8.26
C LYS A 85 -18.72 3.43 7.95
N ILE A 86 -17.87 3.35 8.99
CA ILE A 86 -16.42 3.44 8.82
C ILE A 86 -15.90 2.23 8.03
N THR A 87 -16.37 1.03 8.34
CA THR A 87 -15.99 -0.19 7.60
C THR A 87 -16.39 -0.10 6.12
N THR A 88 -17.61 0.37 5.82
CA THR A 88 -18.05 0.59 4.43
C THR A 88 -17.12 1.58 3.71
N PHE A 89 -16.73 2.66 4.40
CA PHE A 89 -15.79 3.64 3.82
C PHE A 89 -14.40 3.05 3.55
N VAL A 90 -13.91 2.16 4.42
CA VAL A 90 -12.63 1.43 4.21
C VAL A 90 -12.71 0.59 2.93
N PHE A 91 -13.79 -0.18 2.74
CA PHE A 91 -13.98 -0.97 1.52
C PHE A 91 -14.12 -0.09 0.26
N MET A 92 -14.77 1.06 0.37
CA MET A 92 -14.88 2.02 -0.74
C MET A 92 -13.51 2.56 -1.15
N VAL A 93 -12.68 2.98 -0.19
CA VAL A 93 -11.30 3.44 -0.44
C VAL A 93 -10.46 2.31 -1.07
N MET A 94 -10.57 1.09 -0.55
CA MET A 94 -9.91 -0.08 -1.11
C MET A 94 -10.32 -0.32 -2.56
N GLY A 95 -11.61 -0.24 -2.88
CA GLY A 95 -12.11 -0.39 -4.26
C GLY A 95 -11.54 0.66 -5.23
N ILE A 96 -11.44 1.92 -4.79
CA ILE A 96 -10.82 2.99 -5.58
C ILE A 96 -9.35 2.67 -5.86
N LEU A 97 -8.59 2.27 -4.84
CA LEU A 97 -7.16 1.93 -5.01
C LEU A 97 -6.97 0.71 -5.93
N CYS A 98 -7.82 -0.30 -5.82
CA CYS A 98 -7.82 -1.45 -6.73
C CYS A 98 -8.12 -1.02 -8.18
N GLY A 99 -9.08 -0.12 -8.39
CA GLY A 99 -9.38 0.45 -9.71
C GLY A 99 -8.17 1.18 -10.31
N VAL A 100 -7.50 2.01 -9.52
CA VAL A 100 -6.26 2.70 -9.96
C VAL A 100 -5.17 1.67 -10.31
N ALA A 101 -4.96 0.65 -9.49
CA ALA A 101 -3.99 -0.41 -9.75
C ALA A 101 -4.30 -1.18 -11.04
N ALA A 102 -5.58 -1.48 -11.30
CA ALA A 102 -6.03 -2.15 -12.52
C ALA A 102 -5.73 -1.31 -13.76
N VAL A 103 -6.03 0.00 -13.73
CA VAL A 103 -5.73 0.92 -14.84
C VAL A 103 -4.22 0.97 -15.11
N ILE A 104 -3.39 1.11 -14.07
CA ILE A 104 -1.93 1.13 -14.21
C ILE A 104 -1.41 -0.18 -14.83
N THR A 105 -1.92 -1.32 -14.37
CA THR A 105 -1.48 -2.64 -14.85
C THR A 105 -1.86 -2.83 -16.32
N THR A 106 -3.09 -2.51 -16.70
CA THR A 106 -3.58 -2.60 -18.08
C THR A 106 -2.82 -1.65 -19.01
N ALA A 107 -2.59 -0.41 -18.57
CA ALA A 107 -1.81 0.56 -19.35
C ALA A 107 -0.36 0.14 -19.55
N ARG A 108 0.27 -0.48 -18.54
CA ARG A 108 1.66 -0.96 -18.61
C ARG A 108 1.82 -2.16 -19.55
N LEU A 109 0.84 -3.04 -19.60
CA LEU A 109 0.89 -4.25 -20.43
C LEU A 109 0.32 -4.03 -21.83
N ASN A 110 -0.35 -2.88 -22.08
CA ASN A 110 -1.08 -2.60 -23.32
C ASN A 110 -2.07 -3.72 -23.72
N ALA A 111 -2.49 -4.52 -22.76
CA ALA A 111 -3.39 -5.65 -22.96
C ALA A 111 -4.21 -5.91 -21.70
N GLY A 112 -5.43 -6.39 -21.87
CA GLY A 112 -6.26 -6.91 -20.80
C GLY A 112 -6.31 -8.43 -20.89
N ALA A 113 -6.04 -9.15 -19.79
CA ALA A 113 -6.20 -10.59 -19.72
C ALA A 113 -7.09 -10.97 -18.54
N ASN A 114 -7.94 -11.97 -18.71
CA ASN A 114 -8.86 -12.43 -17.66
C ASN A 114 -8.14 -12.98 -16.42
N SER A 115 -6.87 -13.39 -16.56
CA SER A 115 -6.04 -13.89 -15.47
C SER A 115 -5.23 -12.80 -14.76
N MET A 116 -5.38 -11.52 -15.16
CA MET A 116 -4.71 -10.41 -14.47
C MET A 116 -5.22 -10.27 -13.04
N GLY A 117 -4.27 -10.24 -12.11
CA GLY A 117 -4.59 -10.08 -10.69
C GLY A 117 -5.04 -11.37 -9.99
N MET A 118 -5.04 -12.53 -10.64
CA MET A 118 -5.30 -13.81 -9.95
C MET A 118 -4.30 -13.99 -8.79
N LEU A 119 -4.83 -14.27 -7.60
CA LEU A 119 -4.08 -14.43 -6.35
C LEU A 119 -3.28 -13.20 -5.92
N ALA A 120 -3.53 -12.02 -6.51
CA ALA A 120 -2.87 -10.78 -6.12
C ALA A 120 -3.20 -10.41 -4.66
N GLU A 121 -4.39 -10.78 -4.17
CA GLU A 121 -4.81 -10.58 -2.78
C GLU A 121 -3.85 -11.24 -1.79
N LEU A 122 -3.35 -12.45 -2.09
CA LEU A 122 -2.39 -13.13 -1.22
C LEU A 122 -1.05 -12.38 -1.14
N ASN A 123 -0.59 -11.85 -2.27
CA ASN A 123 0.63 -11.04 -2.33
C ASN A 123 0.49 -9.76 -1.52
N VAL A 124 -0.68 -9.09 -1.61
CA VAL A 124 -0.96 -7.85 -0.88
C VAL A 124 -1.05 -8.11 0.62
N ILE A 125 -1.71 -9.21 1.03
CA ILE A 125 -1.80 -9.59 2.45
C ILE A 125 -0.40 -9.91 2.98
N ALA A 126 0.39 -10.72 2.26
CA ALA A 126 1.75 -11.04 2.64
C ALA A 126 2.62 -9.77 2.76
N ALA A 127 2.52 -8.86 1.80
CA ALA A 127 3.23 -7.59 1.85
C ALA A 127 2.84 -6.74 3.08
N ALA A 128 1.55 -6.67 3.41
CA ALA A 128 1.06 -5.93 4.56
C ALA A 128 1.58 -6.53 5.88
N VAL A 129 1.54 -7.86 6.02
CA VAL A 129 2.02 -8.58 7.23
C VAL A 129 3.53 -8.45 7.39
N ILE A 130 4.31 -8.68 6.32
CA ILE A 130 5.78 -8.48 6.32
C ILE A 130 6.12 -7.02 6.64
N GLY A 131 5.28 -6.09 6.20
CA GLY A 131 5.38 -4.68 6.52
C GLY A 131 4.99 -4.30 7.96
N GLY A 132 4.63 -5.28 8.80
CA GLY A 132 4.31 -5.08 10.21
C GLY A 132 2.88 -4.64 10.47
N THR A 133 1.95 -4.90 9.53
CA THR A 133 0.51 -4.73 9.76
C THR A 133 -0.03 -5.97 10.45
N SER A 134 -0.60 -5.82 11.65
CA SER A 134 -1.16 -6.95 12.40
C SER A 134 -2.47 -7.44 11.79
N LEU A 135 -2.60 -8.75 11.63
CA LEU A 135 -3.85 -9.40 11.23
C LEU A 135 -4.90 -9.39 12.34
N ALA A 136 -4.49 -9.27 13.60
CA ALA A 136 -5.39 -9.09 14.72
C ALA A 136 -6.07 -7.70 14.72
N GLY A 137 -5.54 -6.75 13.93
CA GLY A 137 -6.05 -5.39 13.79
C GLY A 137 -5.38 -4.37 14.71
N GLY A 138 -5.79 -3.12 14.58
CA GLY A 138 -5.37 -2.00 15.44
C GLY A 138 -3.93 -1.51 15.24
N GLN A 139 -3.08 -2.22 14.49
CA GLN A 139 -1.69 -1.86 14.28
C GLN A 139 -1.27 -2.00 12.82
N GLY A 140 -0.47 -1.05 12.35
CA GLY A 140 0.08 -1.06 10.99
C GLY A 140 0.53 0.33 10.55
N THR A 141 1.35 0.38 9.52
CA THR A 141 1.80 1.64 8.92
C THR A 141 1.81 1.54 7.40
N ILE A 142 1.46 2.63 6.73
CA ILE A 142 1.50 2.71 5.26
C ILE A 142 2.94 2.49 4.74
N TYR A 143 3.93 3.05 5.42
CA TYR A 143 5.34 2.88 5.03
C TYR A 143 5.81 1.43 5.16
N GLY A 144 5.39 0.75 6.23
CA GLY A 144 5.64 -0.67 6.41
C GLY A 144 5.05 -1.50 5.28
N ALA A 145 3.78 -1.28 4.94
CA ALA A 145 3.11 -1.99 3.85
C ALA A 145 3.83 -1.80 2.50
N ILE A 146 4.39 -0.61 2.22
CA ILE A 146 5.17 -0.36 1.00
C ILE A 146 6.49 -1.13 1.01
N LEU A 147 7.21 -1.10 2.14
CA LEU A 147 8.45 -1.88 2.26
C LEU A 147 8.17 -3.37 2.08
N GLY A 148 7.09 -3.89 2.68
CA GLY A 148 6.65 -5.26 2.47
C GLY A 148 6.32 -5.55 1.01
N ALA A 149 5.65 -4.63 0.31
CA ALA A 149 5.34 -4.78 -1.11
C ALA A 149 6.63 -4.81 -1.97
N VAL A 150 7.62 -3.99 -1.67
CA VAL A 150 8.93 -4.00 -2.35
C VAL A 150 9.65 -5.33 -2.11
N ILE A 151 9.64 -5.85 -0.88
CA ILE A 151 10.23 -7.15 -0.53
C ILE A 151 9.55 -8.27 -1.32
N MET A 152 8.20 -8.32 -1.31
CA MET A 152 7.43 -9.35 -2.02
C MET A 152 7.67 -9.28 -3.52
N GLN A 153 7.69 -8.08 -4.11
CA GLN A 153 7.94 -7.90 -5.54
C GLN A 153 9.38 -8.28 -5.91
N SER A 154 10.35 -7.98 -5.06
CA SER A 154 11.74 -8.39 -5.27
C SER A 154 11.90 -9.91 -5.23
N LEU A 155 11.21 -10.57 -4.31
CA LEU A 155 11.17 -12.03 -4.20
C LEU A 155 10.53 -12.65 -5.45
N ASP A 156 9.38 -12.16 -5.91
CA ASP A 156 8.72 -12.66 -7.12
C ASP A 156 9.59 -12.46 -8.37
N ASN A 157 10.20 -11.29 -8.54
CA ASN A 157 11.12 -11.01 -9.64
C ASN A 157 12.36 -11.93 -9.58
N GLY A 158 12.92 -12.16 -8.39
CA GLY A 158 14.05 -13.09 -8.21
C GLY A 158 13.70 -14.51 -8.65
N MET A 159 12.51 -15.01 -8.29
CA MET A 159 12.04 -16.33 -8.70
C MET A 159 11.82 -16.42 -10.23
N VAL A 160 11.34 -15.33 -10.85
CA VAL A 160 11.21 -15.26 -12.33
C VAL A 160 12.58 -15.36 -12.99
N LEU A 161 13.59 -14.65 -12.49
CA LEU A 161 14.95 -14.69 -13.03
C LEU A 161 15.62 -16.08 -12.89
N LEU A 162 15.25 -16.82 -11.85
CA LEU A 162 15.67 -18.23 -11.66
C LEU A 162 14.91 -19.21 -12.55
N GLY A 163 13.99 -18.75 -13.40
CA GLY A 163 13.21 -19.60 -14.29
C GLY A 163 12.17 -20.49 -13.61
N MET A 164 11.75 -20.13 -12.38
CA MET A 164 10.75 -20.90 -11.64
C MET A 164 9.38 -20.85 -12.31
N SER A 165 8.68 -21.98 -12.34
CA SER A 165 7.32 -22.06 -12.86
C SER A 165 6.34 -21.23 -12.01
N SER A 166 5.24 -20.78 -12.61
CA SER A 166 4.20 -20.02 -11.91
C SER A 166 3.64 -20.74 -10.68
N ALA A 167 3.43 -22.07 -10.78
CA ALA A 167 2.95 -22.87 -9.65
C ALA A 167 3.96 -22.89 -8.49
N MET A 168 5.26 -23.01 -8.79
CA MET A 168 6.30 -23.02 -7.74
C MET A 168 6.40 -21.67 -7.05
N ARG A 169 6.28 -20.56 -7.79
CA ARG A 169 6.26 -19.22 -7.20
C ARG A 169 5.09 -19.03 -6.24
N GLN A 170 3.90 -19.51 -6.61
CA GLN A 170 2.73 -19.45 -5.74
C GLN A 170 2.91 -20.26 -4.45
N LEU A 171 3.54 -21.44 -4.53
CA LEU A 171 3.88 -22.23 -3.33
C LEU A 171 4.84 -21.48 -2.39
N VAL A 172 5.88 -20.86 -2.95
CA VAL A 172 6.84 -20.07 -2.15
C VAL A 172 6.16 -18.87 -1.50
N ILE A 173 5.33 -18.12 -2.24
CA ILE A 173 4.58 -16.98 -1.72
C ILE A 173 3.63 -17.42 -0.60
N GLY A 174 2.92 -18.54 -0.78
CA GLY A 174 2.07 -19.11 0.26
C GLY A 174 2.84 -19.51 1.51
N ALA A 175 4.03 -20.14 1.36
CA ALA A 175 4.90 -20.48 2.47
C ALA A 175 5.41 -19.24 3.22
N VAL A 176 5.83 -18.20 2.51
CA VAL A 176 6.26 -16.92 3.08
C VAL A 176 5.11 -16.26 3.86
N LEU A 177 3.89 -16.30 3.32
CA LEU A 177 2.71 -15.78 4.01
C LEU A 177 2.46 -16.53 5.32
N ILE A 178 2.50 -17.87 5.32
CA ILE A 178 2.30 -18.68 6.53
C ILE A 178 3.34 -18.34 7.59
N ILE A 179 4.61 -18.23 7.20
CA ILE A 179 5.71 -17.87 8.10
C ILE A 179 5.48 -16.46 8.67
N ALA A 180 5.14 -15.49 7.84
CA ALA A 180 4.89 -14.12 8.28
C ALA A 180 3.73 -14.03 9.27
N VAL A 181 2.62 -14.72 8.99
CA VAL A 181 1.46 -14.80 9.88
C VAL A 181 1.82 -15.48 11.20
N TRP A 182 2.58 -16.56 11.14
CA TRP A 182 3.03 -17.25 12.36
C TRP A 182 3.87 -16.33 13.26
N PHE A 183 4.79 -15.56 12.66
CA PHE A 183 5.57 -14.57 13.41
C PHE A 183 4.68 -13.47 13.99
N ASP A 184 3.71 -12.96 13.26
CA ASP A 184 2.77 -11.93 13.75
C ASP A 184 1.97 -12.44 14.95
N VAL A 185 1.41 -13.65 14.87
CA VAL A 185 0.62 -14.25 15.94
C VAL A 185 1.47 -14.52 17.20
N VAL A 186 2.66 -15.10 17.04
CA VAL A 186 3.55 -15.41 18.17
C VAL A 186 4.05 -14.13 18.83
N TYR A 187 4.40 -13.14 18.05
CA TYR A 187 4.92 -11.86 18.58
C TYR A 187 3.83 -11.05 19.30
N ASN A 188 2.63 -10.99 18.73
CA ASN A 188 1.52 -10.25 19.34
C ASN A 188 0.93 -10.96 20.58
N LYS A 189 1.01 -12.28 20.67
CA LYS A 189 0.58 -13.02 21.86
C LYS A 189 1.40 -12.70 23.12
N ASN A 190 2.62 -12.23 22.95
CA ASN A 190 3.54 -11.89 24.04
C ASN A 190 3.53 -10.39 24.41
N ARG A 191 2.65 -9.59 23.81
CA ARG A 191 2.42 -8.20 24.22
C ARG A 191 1.24 -8.16 25.19
N PRO A 192 1.44 -7.67 26.45
CA PRO A 192 0.37 -7.46 27.41
C PRO A 192 -0.63 -6.41 26.93
#